data_bed6ae641280518559c05115a701b762
#
_entry.id   bed6ae641280518559c05115a701b762
#
_cell.length_a   1.000
_cell.length_b   1.000
_cell.length_c   1.000
_cell.angle_alpha   90.00
_cell.angle_beta   90.00
_cell.angle_gamma   90.00
#
_symmetry.space_group_name_H-M   'P 1'
#
loop_
_entity.id
_entity.type
_entity.pdbx_description
1 polymer ?
#
loop_
_entity_poly.entity_id
_entity_poly.type
_entity_poly.pdbx_seq_one_letter_code
_entity_poly.pdbx_strand_id
1 'polypeptide(L)'
;MSRAWAVFILSSFTFFLSQFYRSANAVISPNLVHDLSLDTEGLGVLSASFFYAFALTQIPITLLLDRVGPRRLMSGLTLVGIVGALVFSAANDLATGIAGRILMGVGMACNLMGPLKLLTLWFSPFRFATLSGMVFAIGSIGNMAATSPFVLMVEGLGWRLSFQIIAAFNLLLVGAFYWVAKDRPSRVPLEPEGIFSDLGLLLKHRDFWIISAATMVSYGVFAAFQALWAGPFLIEAVGLTPLRAGNVILIMNVALILGSPFWGHASDWLKTRKWVVLGGQGMLCLVILMMLSVTPGTKLLILGVLFFFFGFFRVTGSLMYAHIKESMPLRMAGAAMTGINFFTMMGSAVFLQGLGKAMQAVYPSASRSADAFDLAFVLCALSIGAIALLYLLTSDSKASMQ
;
A
#
# COMPACT_ATOMS: atom_id res chain seq x y z
N MET A 1 21.80 -22.70 7.67
CA MET A 1 20.43 -22.14 7.76
C MET A 1 19.42 -23.20 7.34
N SER A 2 18.37 -23.49 8.12
CA SER A 2 17.39 -24.50 7.68
C SER A 2 16.64 -24.01 6.44
N ARG A 3 16.21 -24.95 5.57
CA ARG A 3 15.49 -24.61 4.32
C ARG A 3 14.25 -23.75 4.58
N ALA A 4 13.55 -23.97 5.72
CA ALA A 4 12.38 -23.17 6.10
C ALA A 4 12.73 -21.68 6.28
N TRP A 5 13.84 -21.37 6.95
CA TRP A 5 14.31 -20.01 7.12
C TRP A 5 14.76 -19.36 5.80
N ALA A 6 15.38 -20.13 4.90
CA ALA A 6 15.71 -19.60 3.57
C ALA A 6 14.45 -19.26 2.77
N VAL A 7 13.42 -20.12 2.79
CA VAL A 7 12.12 -19.85 2.16
C VAL A 7 11.49 -18.59 2.77
N PHE A 8 11.51 -18.45 4.10
CA PHE A 8 11.00 -17.27 4.80
C PHE A 8 11.69 -15.98 4.34
N ILE A 9 13.03 -15.96 4.38
CA ILE A 9 13.80 -14.76 4.01
C ILE A 9 13.55 -14.38 2.55
N LEU A 10 13.72 -15.33 1.63
CA LEU A 10 13.57 -15.06 0.20
C LEU A 10 12.15 -14.60 -0.15
N SER A 11 11.11 -15.22 0.40
CA SER A 11 9.74 -14.79 0.18
C SER A 11 9.40 -13.44 0.82
N SER A 12 9.98 -13.12 1.97
CA SER A 12 9.82 -11.81 2.60
C SER A 12 10.48 -10.70 1.79
N PHE A 13 11.62 -10.98 1.14
CA PHE A 13 12.28 -10.04 0.23
C PHE A 13 11.50 -9.81 -1.07
N THR A 14 10.70 -10.78 -1.56
CA THR A 14 9.78 -10.48 -2.68
C THR A 14 8.69 -9.48 -2.26
N PHE A 15 8.22 -9.53 -1.02
CA PHE A 15 7.29 -8.53 -0.48
C PHE A 15 7.97 -7.17 -0.27
N PHE A 16 9.23 -7.14 0.18
CA PHE A 16 10.04 -5.92 0.22
C PHE A 16 10.06 -5.22 -1.15
N LEU A 17 10.35 -5.95 -2.23
CA LEU A 17 10.39 -5.38 -3.58
C LEU A 17 9.00 -4.94 -4.07
N SER A 18 7.94 -5.68 -3.72
CA SER A 18 6.56 -5.25 -4.00
C SER A 18 6.25 -3.89 -3.37
N GLN A 19 6.64 -3.68 -2.12
CA GLN A 19 6.45 -2.42 -1.42
C GLN A 19 7.34 -1.30 -1.99
N PHE A 20 8.57 -1.63 -2.39
CA PHE A 20 9.48 -0.70 -3.06
C PHE A 20 8.86 -0.18 -4.38
N TYR A 21 8.45 -1.06 -5.30
CA TYR A 21 7.88 -0.66 -6.58
C TYR A 21 6.59 0.16 -6.44
N ARG A 22 5.83 -0.07 -5.38
CA ARG A 22 4.61 0.67 -5.05
C ARG A 22 4.91 2.13 -4.73
N SER A 23 5.99 2.41 -3.98
CA SER A 23 6.29 3.72 -3.41
C SER A 23 7.34 4.52 -4.19
N ALA A 24 8.04 3.91 -5.15
CA ALA A 24 9.17 4.52 -5.86
C ALA A 24 8.80 5.79 -6.65
N ASN A 25 7.57 5.90 -7.16
CA ASN A 25 7.16 7.03 -8.00
C ASN A 25 7.17 8.38 -7.25
N ALA A 26 6.97 8.38 -5.92
CA ALA A 26 6.91 9.62 -5.15
C ALA A 26 8.18 10.47 -5.30
N VAL A 27 9.34 9.83 -5.28
CA VAL A 27 10.63 10.54 -5.30
C VAL A 27 11.21 10.76 -6.69
N ILE A 28 10.76 9.99 -7.70
CA ILE A 28 11.19 10.15 -9.11
C ILE A 28 10.17 10.93 -9.97
N SER A 29 9.11 11.44 -9.36
CA SER A 29 8.04 12.14 -10.08
C SER A 29 8.55 13.31 -10.97
N PRO A 30 9.53 14.13 -10.58
CA PRO A 30 10.07 15.16 -11.47
C PRO A 30 10.72 14.58 -12.72
N ASN A 31 11.46 13.46 -12.57
CA ASN A 31 12.08 12.78 -13.70
C ASN A 31 11.04 12.21 -14.67
N LEU A 32 9.96 11.59 -14.12
CA LEU A 32 8.87 11.02 -14.92
C LEU A 32 8.13 12.10 -15.71
N VAL A 33 7.83 13.22 -15.06
CA VAL A 33 7.18 14.37 -15.70
C VAL A 33 8.03 14.92 -16.85
N HIS A 34 9.32 15.12 -16.61
CA HIS A 34 10.23 15.63 -17.63
C HIS A 34 10.40 14.65 -18.80
N ASP A 35 10.75 13.39 -18.49
CA ASP A 35 11.16 12.41 -19.51
C ASP A 35 10.00 11.82 -20.31
N LEU A 36 8.80 11.74 -19.74
CA LEU A 36 7.60 11.23 -20.39
C LEU A 36 6.62 12.35 -20.77
N SER A 37 7.01 13.63 -20.59
CA SER A 37 6.18 14.82 -20.89
C SER A 37 4.78 14.74 -20.25
N LEU A 38 4.71 14.37 -18.96
CA LEU A 38 3.45 14.12 -18.26
C LEU A 38 2.88 15.43 -17.69
N ASP A 39 1.58 15.59 -17.85
CA ASP A 39 0.78 16.48 -17.01
C ASP A 39 0.46 15.82 -15.65
N THR A 40 -0.25 16.53 -14.80
CA THR A 40 -0.59 16.05 -13.46
C THR A 40 -1.60 14.90 -13.49
N GLU A 41 -2.54 14.91 -14.44
CA GLU A 41 -3.48 13.80 -14.64
C GLU A 41 -2.75 12.54 -15.11
N GLY A 42 -1.86 12.66 -16.12
CA GLY A 42 -1.06 11.56 -16.64
C GLY A 42 -0.15 10.93 -15.58
N LEU A 43 0.46 11.75 -14.72
CA LEU A 43 1.26 11.27 -13.59
C LEU A 43 0.42 10.47 -12.58
N GLY A 44 -0.80 10.94 -12.29
CA GLY A 44 -1.77 10.25 -11.45
C GLY A 44 -2.21 8.91 -12.05
N VAL A 45 -2.58 8.89 -13.34
CA VAL A 45 -2.97 7.67 -14.07
C VAL A 45 -1.83 6.66 -14.11
N LEU A 46 -0.62 7.11 -14.43
CA LEU A 46 0.58 6.27 -14.46
C LEU A 46 0.80 5.56 -13.12
N SER A 47 0.67 6.27 -12.01
CA SER A 47 0.87 5.71 -10.68
C SER A 47 -0.30 4.82 -10.25
N ALA A 48 -1.53 5.20 -10.56
CA ALA A 48 -2.75 4.45 -10.25
C ALA A 48 -2.82 3.10 -10.97
N SER A 49 -2.28 3.01 -12.20
CA SER A 49 -2.35 1.81 -13.03
C SER A 49 -1.73 0.57 -12.35
N PHE A 50 -0.68 0.75 -11.55
CA PHE A 50 -0.12 -0.31 -10.70
C PHE A 50 -1.16 -0.83 -9.70
N PHE A 51 -1.87 0.05 -9.02
CA PHE A 51 -2.80 -0.32 -7.95
C PHE A 51 -4.09 -0.92 -8.51
N TYR A 52 -4.60 -0.45 -9.66
CA TYR A 52 -5.72 -1.07 -10.35
C TYR A 52 -5.38 -2.51 -10.75
N ALA A 53 -4.25 -2.70 -11.41
CA ALA A 53 -3.79 -4.02 -11.83
C ALA A 53 -3.56 -4.95 -10.63
N PHE A 54 -2.93 -4.44 -9.56
CA PHE A 54 -2.72 -5.17 -8.32
C PHE A 54 -4.04 -5.59 -7.67
N ALA A 55 -5.03 -4.68 -7.55
CA ALA A 55 -6.33 -4.95 -6.94
C ALA A 55 -7.11 -6.01 -7.72
N LEU A 56 -7.20 -5.87 -9.03
CA LEU A 56 -7.92 -6.82 -9.89
C LEU A 56 -7.28 -8.21 -9.87
N THR A 57 -5.95 -8.28 -9.82
CA THR A 57 -5.20 -9.54 -9.76
C THR A 57 -5.37 -10.26 -8.42
N GLN A 58 -5.69 -9.56 -7.33
CA GLN A 58 -5.95 -10.16 -6.02
C GLN A 58 -7.09 -11.19 -6.06
N ILE A 59 -8.11 -10.96 -6.89
CA ILE A 59 -9.26 -11.85 -7.00
C ILE A 59 -8.85 -13.25 -7.48
N PRO A 60 -8.19 -13.43 -8.64
CA PRO A 60 -7.76 -14.75 -9.09
C PRO A 60 -6.63 -15.34 -8.23
N ILE A 61 -5.76 -14.53 -7.63
CA ILE A 61 -4.66 -15.04 -6.78
C ILE A 61 -5.20 -15.87 -5.63
N THR A 62 -6.27 -15.46 -4.98
CA THR A 62 -6.87 -16.17 -3.84
C THR A 62 -7.22 -17.62 -4.23
N LEU A 63 -7.71 -17.84 -5.46
CA LEU A 63 -8.05 -19.18 -5.97
C LEU A 63 -6.82 -19.93 -6.48
N LEU A 64 -5.92 -19.26 -7.16
CA LEU A 64 -4.76 -19.86 -7.79
C LEU A 64 -3.68 -20.26 -6.79
N LEU A 65 -3.56 -19.54 -5.68
CA LEU A 65 -2.53 -19.78 -4.67
C LEU A 65 -2.63 -21.19 -4.05
N ASP A 66 -3.85 -21.68 -3.90
CA ASP A 66 -4.11 -23.02 -3.35
C ASP A 66 -4.02 -24.11 -4.43
N ARG A 67 -4.38 -23.81 -5.68
CA ARG A 67 -4.36 -24.78 -6.79
C ARG A 67 -2.97 -24.97 -7.41
N VAL A 68 -2.27 -23.88 -7.67
CA VAL A 68 -0.96 -23.86 -8.35
C VAL A 68 0.19 -24.04 -7.36
N GLY A 69 -0.02 -23.61 -6.11
CA GLY A 69 0.98 -23.55 -5.06
C GLY A 69 1.77 -22.23 -5.04
N PRO A 70 2.19 -21.80 -3.84
CA PRO A 70 2.84 -20.49 -3.66
C PRO A 70 4.18 -20.36 -4.41
N ARG A 71 4.96 -21.42 -4.52
CA ARG A 71 6.25 -21.41 -5.25
C ARG A 71 6.07 -21.01 -6.71
N ARG A 72 5.22 -21.75 -7.44
CA ARG A 72 5.04 -21.54 -8.88
C ARG A 72 4.33 -20.21 -9.16
N LEU A 73 3.28 -19.92 -8.40
CA LEU A 73 2.47 -18.71 -8.60
C LEU A 73 3.29 -17.45 -8.30
N MET A 74 3.96 -17.38 -7.15
CA MET A 74 4.81 -16.23 -6.81
C MET A 74 5.92 -16.03 -7.84
N SER A 75 6.63 -17.11 -8.20
CA SER A 75 7.75 -16.99 -9.17
C SER A 75 7.24 -16.53 -10.54
N GLY A 76 6.17 -17.12 -11.06
CA GLY A 76 5.60 -16.74 -12.36
C GLY A 76 5.11 -15.28 -12.38
N LEU A 77 4.35 -14.87 -11.38
CA LEU A 77 3.89 -13.49 -11.28
C LEU A 77 5.05 -12.51 -11.07
N THR A 78 6.03 -12.84 -10.22
CA THR A 78 7.19 -11.95 -10.02
C THR A 78 7.99 -11.76 -11.33
N LEU A 79 8.10 -12.78 -12.19
CA LEU A 79 8.70 -12.63 -13.53
C LEU A 79 7.90 -11.63 -14.38
N VAL A 80 6.58 -11.66 -14.35
CA VAL A 80 5.75 -10.65 -15.03
C VAL A 80 6.06 -9.24 -14.48
N GLY A 81 6.22 -9.10 -13.17
CA GLY A 81 6.59 -7.83 -12.54
C GLY A 81 7.99 -7.34 -12.95
N ILE A 82 8.95 -8.26 -13.12
CA ILE A 82 10.30 -7.94 -13.60
C ILE A 82 10.24 -7.43 -15.04
N VAL A 83 9.50 -8.10 -15.92
CA VAL A 83 9.25 -7.60 -17.29
C VAL A 83 8.60 -6.24 -17.25
N GLY A 84 7.62 -6.03 -16.35
CA GLY A 84 7.00 -4.73 -16.14
C GLY A 84 7.99 -3.64 -15.74
N ALA A 85 8.93 -3.94 -14.84
CA ALA A 85 9.96 -2.98 -14.42
C ALA A 85 10.93 -2.63 -15.58
N LEU A 86 11.28 -3.61 -16.42
CA LEU A 86 12.09 -3.38 -17.62
C LEU A 86 11.35 -2.55 -18.66
N VAL A 87 10.06 -2.84 -18.93
CA VAL A 87 9.21 -2.04 -19.82
C VAL A 87 9.08 -0.61 -19.30
N PHE A 88 8.85 -0.45 -18.00
CA PHE A 88 8.77 0.87 -17.38
C PHE A 88 10.08 1.65 -17.50
N SER A 89 11.22 1.01 -17.29
CA SER A 89 12.54 1.65 -17.42
C SER A 89 12.88 2.07 -18.87
N ALA A 90 12.27 1.41 -19.85
CA ALA A 90 12.43 1.72 -21.27
C ALA A 90 11.36 2.69 -21.82
N ALA A 91 10.41 3.14 -20.97
CA ALA A 91 9.31 3.99 -21.40
C ALA A 91 9.79 5.37 -21.86
N ASN A 92 9.26 5.83 -22.99
CA ASN A 92 9.45 7.17 -23.54
C ASN A 92 8.12 7.93 -23.72
N ASP A 93 7.01 7.30 -23.37
CA ASP A 93 5.65 7.86 -23.43
C ASP A 93 4.79 7.32 -22.28
N LEU A 94 3.64 7.96 -22.06
CA LEU A 94 2.69 7.58 -21.01
C LEU A 94 2.17 6.15 -21.21
N ALA A 95 1.87 5.72 -22.42
CA ALA A 95 1.25 4.43 -22.69
C ALA A 95 2.19 3.27 -22.32
N THR A 96 3.45 3.36 -22.73
CA THR A 96 4.49 2.38 -22.38
C THR A 96 4.76 2.38 -20.87
N GLY A 97 4.76 3.57 -20.25
CA GLY A 97 4.87 3.70 -18.79
C GLY A 97 3.73 3.01 -18.06
N ILE A 98 2.48 3.21 -18.49
CA ILE A 98 1.28 2.54 -17.95
C ILE A 98 1.38 1.03 -18.12
N ALA A 99 1.78 0.54 -19.32
CA ALA A 99 1.93 -0.90 -19.55
C ALA A 99 2.94 -1.52 -18.58
N GLY A 100 4.10 -0.87 -18.37
CA GLY A 100 5.09 -1.31 -17.38
C GLY A 100 4.51 -1.34 -15.95
N ARG A 101 3.76 -0.31 -15.55
CA ARG A 101 3.12 -0.23 -14.22
C ARG A 101 2.03 -1.29 -14.02
N ILE A 102 1.22 -1.57 -15.06
CA ILE A 102 0.23 -2.67 -15.02
C ILE A 102 0.93 -4.01 -14.82
N LEU A 103 1.96 -4.31 -15.61
CA LEU A 103 2.71 -5.56 -15.47
C LEU A 103 3.37 -5.68 -14.10
N MET A 104 3.93 -4.59 -13.55
CA MET A 104 4.45 -4.59 -12.17
C MET A 104 3.33 -4.85 -11.17
N GLY A 105 2.15 -4.22 -11.31
CA GLY A 105 1.01 -4.40 -10.43
C GLY A 105 0.52 -5.86 -10.40
N VAL A 106 0.34 -6.47 -11.57
CA VAL A 106 0.00 -7.90 -11.72
C VAL A 106 1.08 -8.76 -11.07
N GLY A 107 2.34 -8.49 -11.40
CA GLY A 107 3.46 -9.30 -10.96
C GLY A 107 3.70 -9.27 -9.45
N MET A 108 3.42 -8.16 -8.81
CA MET A 108 3.64 -7.98 -7.36
C MET A 108 2.44 -8.38 -6.49
N ALA A 109 1.28 -8.66 -7.07
CA ALA A 109 0.04 -8.89 -6.34
C ALA A 109 0.06 -10.13 -5.42
N CYS A 110 0.86 -11.15 -5.74
CA CYS A 110 0.99 -12.37 -4.92
C CYS A 110 1.99 -12.23 -3.75
N ASN A 111 2.83 -11.18 -3.75
CA ASN A 111 4.02 -11.10 -2.90
C ASN A 111 3.74 -10.74 -1.43
N LEU A 112 2.49 -10.60 -1.00
CA LEU A 112 2.09 -10.62 0.41
C LEU A 112 1.44 -11.96 0.77
N MET A 113 0.41 -12.37 0.03
CA MET A 113 -0.35 -13.59 0.36
C MET A 113 0.49 -14.86 0.19
N GLY A 114 1.41 -14.86 -0.77
CA GLY A 114 2.33 -15.99 -0.98
C GLY A 114 3.23 -16.27 0.22
N PRO A 115 4.01 -15.29 0.73
CA PRO A 115 4.78 -15.46 1.96
C PRO A 115 3.93 -15.92 3.15
N LEU A 116 2.77 -15.32 3.39
CA LEU A 116 1.88 -15.72 4.47
C LEU A 116 1.40 -17.18 4.32
N LYS A 117 1.08 -17.61 3.09
CA LYS A 117 0.75 -19.03 2.82
C LYS A 117 1.96 -19.94 3.06
N LEU A 118 3.16 -19.55 2.65
CA LEU A 118 4.37 -20.33 2.93
C LEU A 118 4.62 -20.50 4.44
N LEU A 119 4.31 -19.47 5.26
CA LEU A 119 4.42 -19.61 6.72
C LEU A 119 3.53 -20.72 7.25
N THR A 120 2.30 -20.87 6.78
CA THR A 120 1.39 -21.94 7.23
C THR A 120 1.85 -23.34 6.79
N LEU A 121 2.62 -23.43 5.70
CA LEU A 121 3.12 -24.69 5.16
C LEU A 121 4.45 -25.14 5.80
N TRP A 122 5.30 -24.18 6.20
CA TRP A 122 6.67 -24.46 6.61
C TRP A 122 6.93 -24.31 8.11
N PHE A 123 6.06 -23.57 8.83
CA PHE A 123 6.23 -23.31 10.26
C PHE A 123 5.03 -23.79 11.07
N SER A 124 5.22 -23.93 12.39
CA SER A 124 4.12 -24.26 13.28
C SER A 124 3.16 -23.07 13.45
N PRO A 125 1.85 -23.33 13.71
CA PRO A 125 0.86 -22.27 13.93
C PRO A 125 1.24 -21.26 15.03
N PHE A 126 1.93 -21.71 16.07
CA PHE A 126 2.39 -20.87 17.19
C PHE A 126 3.37 -19.76 16.77
N ARG A 127 4.09 -19.95 15.66
CA ARG A 127 5.06 -18.96 15.15
C ARG A 127 4.46 -18.04 14.08
N PHE A 128 3.24 -18.30 13.65
CA PHE A 128 2.64 -17.58 12.52
C PHE A 128 2.54 -16.07 12.79
N ALA A 129 2.05 -15.67 13.98
CA ALA A 129 1.90 -14.26 14.33
C ALA A 129 3.25 -13.52 14.32
N THR A 130 4.29 -14.09 14.94
CA THR A 130 5.63 -13.49 14.96
C THR A 130 6.23 -13.38 13.56
N LEU A 131 6.17 -14.46 12.78
CA LEU A 131 6.78 -14.48 11.43
C LEU A 131 6.02 -13.60 10.45
N SER A 132 4.69 -13.54 10.52
CA SER A 132 3.91 -12.60 9.70
C SER A 132 4.23 -11.14 10.07
N GLY A 133 4.39 -10.82 11.35
CA GLY A 133 4.89 -9.51 11.79
C GLY A 133 6.25 -9.18 11.18
N MET A 134 7.18 -10.14 11.13
CA MET A 134 8.49 -9.95 10.48
C MET A 134 8.36 -9.73 8.96
N VAL A 135 7.45 -10.44 8.27
CA VAL A 135 7.16 -10.18 6.84
C VAL A 135 6.71 -8.73 6.64
N PHE A 136 5.77 -8.25 7.45
CA PHE A 136 5.31 -6.86 7.38
C PHE A 136 6.41 -5.84 7.68
N ALA A 137 7.28 -6.13 8.66
CA ALA A 137 8.42 -5.27 8.97
C ALA A 137 9.39 -5.18 7.79
N ILE A 138 9.74 -6.32 7.16
CA ILE A 138 10.59 -6.35 5.96
C ILE A 138 9.94 -5.59 4.80
N GLY A 139 8.62 -5.74 4.61
CA GLY A 139 7.89 -4.95 3.62
C GLY A 139 7.94 -3.44 3.90
N SER A 140 7.82 -3.02 5.15
CA SER A 140 7.94 -1.61 5.56
C SER A 140 9.34 -1.05 5.24
N ILE A 141 10.40 -1.85 5.44
CA ILE A 141 11.75 -1.48 5.01
C ILE A 141 11.82 -1.29 3.49
N GLY A 142 11.04 -2.06 2.70
CA GLY A 142 10.92 -1.85 1.25
C GLY A 142 10.34 -0.48 0.88
N ASN A 143 9.29 -0.03 1.60
CA ASN A 143 8.77 1.34 1.42
C ASN A 143 9.83 2.40 1.79
N MET A 144 10.57 2.19 2.89
CA MET A 144 11.65 3.11 3.32
C MET A 144 12.79 3.15 2.28
N ALA A 145 13.16 2.01 1.71
CA ALA A 145 14.20 1.93 0.66
C ALA A 145 13.81 2.70 -0.60
N ALA A 146 12.51 2.84 -0.89
CA ALA A 146 11.97 3.63 -2.01
C ALA A 146 11.97 5.14 -1.76
N THR A 147 12.50 5.64 -0.65
CA THR A 147 12.62 7.07 -0.31
C THR A 147 14.04 7.57 -0.51
N SER A 148 14.66 8.19 0.50
CA SER A 148 16.01 8.75 0.38
C SER A 148 17.07 7.80 -0.18
N PRO A 149 17.11 6.49 0.18
CA PRO A 149 18.08 5.58 -0.43
C PRO A 149 17.91 5.46 -1.94
N PHE A 150 16.66 5.46 -2.42
CA PHE A 150 16.38 5.40 -3.86
C PHE A 150 16.72 6.72 -4.56
N VAL A 151 16.49 7.87 -3.92
CA VAL A 151 16.91 9.18 -4.45
C VAL A 151 18.41 9.19 -4.73
N LEU A 152 19.23 8.75 -3.75
CA LEU A 152 20.70 8.70 -3.92
C LEU A 152 21.12 7.79 -5.09
N MET A 153 20.42 6.67 -5.27
CA MET A 153 20.66 5.78 -6.41
C MET A 153 20.30 6.46 -7.74
N VAL A 154 19.17 7.16 -7.78
CA VAL A 154 18.67 7.88 -8.98
C VAL A 154 19.57 9.07 -9.34
N GLU A 155 20.06 9.82 -8.36
CA GLU A 155 21.01 10.93 -8.59
C GLU A 155 22.32 10.45 -9.21
N GLY A 156 22.79 9.24 -8.85
CA GLY A 156 24.03 8.69 -9.39
C GLY A 156 23.88 7.98 -10.74
N LEU A 157 22.75 7.29 -10.96
CA LEU A 157 22.58 6.36 -12.08
C LEU A 157 21.43 6.73 -13.03
N GLY A 158 20.58 7.68 -12.65
CA GLY A 158 19.31 7.94 -13.30
C GLY A 158 18.26 6.89 -12.94
N TRP A 159 16.96 7.24 -13.08
CA TRP A 159 15.85 6.38 -12.68
C TRP A 159 15.72 5.11 -13.56
N ARG A 160 16.04 5.22 -14.86
CA ARG A 160 15.95 4.08 -15.80
C ARG A 160 16.89 2.94 -15.42
N LEU A 161 18.18 3.25 -15.26
CA LEU A 161 19.19 2.25 -14.87
C LEU A 161 18.93 1.74 -13.46
N SER A 162 18.46 2.58 -12.55
CA SER A 162 18.08 2.16 -11.20
C SER A 162 16.98 1.10 -11.23
N PHE A 163 15.92 1.26 -12.02
CA PHE A 163 14.88 0.24 -12.19
C PHE A 163 15.41 -1.05 -12.83
N GLN A 164 16.33 -0.96 -13.79
CA GLN A 164 16.96 -2.14 -14.41
C GLN A 164 17.79 -2.95 -13.40
N ILE A 165 18.58 -2.28 -12.55
CA ILE A 165 19.37 -2.93 -11.49
C ILE A 165 18.44 -3.62 -10.48
N ILE A 166 17.36 -2.95 -10.07
CA ILE A 166 16.38 -3.53 -9.14
C ILE A 166 15.66 -4.72 -9.80
N ALA A 167 15.35 -4.64 -11.09
CA ALA A 167 14.76 -5.74 -11.84
C ALA A 167 15.72 -6.93 -11.93
N ALA A 168 17.01 -6.71 -12.18
CA ALA A 168 18.05 -7.74 -12.17
C ALA A 168 18.19 -8.38 -10.78
N PHE A 169 18.22 -7.58 -9.71
CA PHE A 169 18.23 -8.10 -8.35
C PHE A 169 16.98 -8.94 -8.04
N ASN A 170 15.79 -8.49 -8.49
CA ASN A 170 14.55 -9.24 -8.33
C ASN A 170 14.58 -10.57 -9.09
N LEU A 171 15.19 -10.61 -10.27
CA LEU A 171 15.37 -11.84 -11.05
C LEU A 171 16.25 -12.86 -10.30
N LEU A 172 17.37 -12.41 -9.73
CA LEU A 172 18.24 -13.26 -8.90
C LEU A 172 17.48 -13.78 -7.66
N LEU A 173 16.72 -12.89 -7.01
CA LEU A 173 15.93 -13.23 -5.82
C LEU A 173 14.85 -14.27 -6.13
N VAL A 174 14.08 -14.08 -7.21
CA VAL A 174 13.02 -15.03 -7.59
C VAL A 174 13.61 -16.36 -8.09
N GLY A 175 14.75 -16.33 -8.76
CA GLY A 175 15.50 -17.54 -9.13
C GLY A 175 15.91 -18.33 -7.89
N ALA A 176 16.58 -17.68 -6.92
CA ALA A 176 16.93 -18.29 -5.65
C ALA A 176 15.70 -18.83 -4.89
N PHE A 177 14.62 -18.06 -4.85
CA PHE A 177 13.36 -18.48 -4.25
C PHE A 177 12.79 -19.73 -4.92
N TYR A 178 12.75 -19.77 -6.26
CA TYR A 178 12.26 -20.92 -7.01
C TYR A 178 13.05 -22.19 -6.74
N TRP A 179 14.37 -22.11 -6.62
CA TRP A 179 15.23 -23.25 -6.32
C TRP A 179 15.10 -23.74 -4.87
N VAL A 180 14.96 -22.82 -3.93
CA VAL A 180 14.92 -23.14 -2.50
C VAL A 180 13.51 -23.55 -2.05
N ALA A 181 12.47 -22.87 -2.50
CA ALA A 181 11.09 -23.19 -2.12
C ALA A 181 10.65 -24.52 -2.74
N LYS A 182 9.87 -25.29 -1.99
CA LYS A 182 9.15 -26.47 -2.50
C LYS A 182 7.68 -26.32 -2.15
N ASP A 183 6.82 -26.61 -3.10
CA ASP A 183 5.40 -26.73 -2.83
C ASP A 183 5.17 -27.94 -1.93
N ARG A 184 4.47 -27.76 -0.84
CA ARG A 184 4.03 -28.80 0.07
C ARG A 184 2.51 -28.92 -0.05
N PRO A 185 1.94 -30.13 -0.01
CA PRO A 185 0.48 -30.28 0.01
C PRO A 185 -0.11 -29.47 1.18
N SER A 186 -1.19 -28.77 0.91
CA SER A 186 -1.94 -28.10 1.99
C SER A 186 -2.43 -29.13 2.99
N ARG A 187 -2.25 -28.87 4.28
CA ARG A 187 -2.72 -29.75 5.35
C ARG A 187 -4.24 -29.70 5.56
N VAL A 188 -4.89 -28.71 4.97
CA VAL A 188 -6.35 -28.51 5.06
C VAL A 188 -6.92 -28.48 3.66
N PRO A 189 -7.79 -29.42 3.29
CA PRO A 189 -8.57 -29.34 2.05
C PRO A 189 -9.47 -28.09 2.14
N LEU A 190 -9.35 -27.16 1.20
CA LEU A 190 -10.34 -26.10 1.04
C LEU A 190 -11.50 -26.70 0.24
N GLU A 191 -12.67 -26.75 0.84
CA GLU A 191 -13.91 -27.02 0.11
C GLU A 191 -14.27 -25.74 -0.68
N PRO A 192 -14.23 -25.76 -2.01
CA PRO A 192 -14.48 -24.58 -2.84
C PRO A 192 -15.92 -24.08 -2.75
N GLU A 193 -16.86 -24.95 -2.35
CA GLU A 193 -18.29 -24.67 -2.37
C GLU A 193 -18.74 -23.60 -1.35
N GLY A 194 -17.96 -23.39 -0.28
CA GLY A 194 -18.28 -22.39 0.75
C GLY A 194 -17.94 -20.94 0.39
N ILE A 195 -16.93 -20.71 -0.45
CA ILE A 195 -16.37 -19.34 -0.67
C ILE A 195 -17.37 -18.42 -1.36
N PHE A 196 -18.05 -18.88 -2.40
CA PHE A 196 -19.03 -18.07 -3.14
C PHE A 196 -20.32 -17.84 -2.34
N SER A 197 -20.77 -18.83 -1.57
CA SER A 197 -21.92 -18.67 -0.69
C SER A 197 -21.64 -17.71 0.45
N ASP A 198 -20.45 -17.77 1.03
CA ASP A 198 -20.01 -16.88 2.11
C ASP A 198 -19.81 -15.44 1.58
N LEU A 199 -19.32 -15.27 0.35
CA LEU A 199 -19.24 -13.98 -0.30
C LEU A 199 -20.64 -13.36 -0.52
N GLY A 200 -21.63 -14.16 -0.95
CA GLY A 200 -23.01 -13.71 -1.12
C GLY A 200 -23.66 -13.25 0.19
N LEU A 201 -23.37 -13.91 1.31
CA LEU A 201 -23.81 -13.51 2.64
C LEU A 201 -23.09 -12.25 3.12
N LEU A 202 -21.77 -12.15 2.87
CA LEU A 202 -20.94 -11.01 3.22
C LEU A 202 -21.45 -9.73 2.55
N LEU A 203 -21.81 -9.79 1.27
CA LEU A 203 -22.32 -8.65 0.50
C LEU A 203 -23.67 -8.13 1.03
N LYS A 204 -24.42 -8.91 1.82
CA LYS A 204 -25.64 -8.47 2.48
C LYS A 204 -25.39 -7.78 3.82
N HIS A 205 -24.17 -7.86 4.34
CA HIS A 205 -23.86 -7.32 5.67
C HIS A 205 -23.52 -5.84 5.58
N ARG A 206 -24.28 -4.99 6.26
CA ARG A 206 -24.12 -3.52 6.25
C ARG A 206 -22.71 -3.08 6.68
N ASP A 207 -22.20 -3.65 7.79
CA ASP A 207 -20.91 -3.26 8.33
C ASP A 207 -19.75 -3.60 7.38
N PHE A 208 -19.91 -4.64 6.54
CA PHE A 208 -18.94 -4.95 5.50
C PHE A 208 -18.75 -3.77 4.53
N TRP A 209 -19.83 -3.18 4.04
CA TRP A 209 -19.77 -2.07 3.10
C TRP A 209 -19.22 -0.79 3.72
N ILE A 210 -19.63 -0.48 4.96
CA ILE A 210 -19.15 0.70 5.67
C ILE A 210 -17.64 0.57 5.95
N ILE A 211 -17.18 -0.57 6.45
CA ILE A 211 -15.77 -0.81 6.75
C ILE A 211 -14.95 -0.87 5.45
N SER A 212 -15.49 -1.45 4.37
CA SER A 212 -14.85 -1.45 3.06
C SER A 212 -14.66 -0.02 2.51
N ALA A 213 -15.70 0.81 2.57
CA ALA A 213 -15.60 2.21 2.17
C ALA A 213 -14.62 2.98 3.06
N ALA A 214 -14.61 2.71 4.37
CA ALA A 214 -13.69 3.35 5.29
C ALA A 214 -12.23 2.97 5.03
N THR A 215 -11.94 1.69 4.77
CA THR A 215 -10.58 1.25 4.38
C THR A 215 -10.17 1.80 3.02
N MET A 216 -11.10 1.84 2.06
CA MET A 216 -10.90 2.42 0.73
C MET A 216 -10.43 3.88 0.83
N VAL A 217 -11.13 4.70 1.59
CA VAL A 217 -10.81 6.13 1.75
C VAL A 217 -9.55 6.31 2.59
N SER A 218 -9.50 5.72 3.79
CA SER A 218 -8.38 5.92 4.74
C SER A 218 -7.05 5.45 4.15
N TYR A 219 -7.02 4.28 3.51
CA TYR A 219 -5.81 3.80 2.85
C TYR A 219 -5.55 4.51 1.53
N GLY A 220 -6.61 4.84 0.78
CA GLY A 220 -6.50 5.53 -0.50
C GLY A 220 -5.81 6.90 -0.36
N VAL A 221 -6.25 7.71 0.59
CA VAL A 221 -5.62 9.00 0.91
C VAL A 221 -4.15 8.81 1.28
N PHE A 222 -3.86 7.89 2.20
CA PHE A 222 -2.49 7.62 2.61
C PHE A 222 -1.61 7.15 1.45
N ALA A 223 -2.08 6.14 0.68
CA ALA A 223 -1.31 5.57 -0.42
C ALA A 223 -1.09 6.57 -1.55
N ALA A 224 -2.04 7.47 -1.80
CA ALA A 224 -1.87 8.53 -2.77
C ALA A 224 -0.70 9.44 -2.42
N PHE A 225 -0.56 9.83 -1.15
CA PHE A 225 0.61 10.61 -0.71
C PHE A 225 1.88 9.77 -0.66
N GLN A 226 1.85 8.60 -0.04
CA GLN A 226 3.04 7.76 0.08
C GLN A 226 3.62 7.34 -1.27
N ALA A 227 2.75 6.96 -2.21
CA ALA A 227 3.19 6.40 -3.49
C ALA A 227 3.49 7.45 -4.55
N LEU A 228 2.98 8.68 -4.41
CA LEU A 228 3.15 9.71 -5.42
C LEU A 228 3.15 11.14 -4.85
N TRP A 229 2.00 11.65 -4.36
CA TRP A 229 1.76 13.08 -4.23
C TRP A 229 2.62 13.78 -3.16
N ALA A 230 3.17 13.06 -2.17
CA ALA A 230 4.10 13.63 -1.21
C ALA A 230 5.40 14.14 -1.87
N GLY A 231 5.90 13.47 -2.90
CA GLY A 231 7.09 13.91 -3.64
C GLY A 231 6.87 15.25 -4.33
N PRO A 232 5.95 15.35 -5.30
CA PRO A 232 5.61 16.61 -5.96
C PRO A 232 5.25 17.75 -4.99
N PHE A 233 4.46 17.47 -3.94
CA PHE A 233 4.14 18.47 -2.91
C PHE A 233 5.40 19.04 -2.27
N LEU A 234 6.30 18.19 -1.77
CA LEU A 234 7.51 18.63 -1.07
C LEU A 234 8.54 19.28 -2.00
N ILE A 235 8.63 18.79 -3.25
CA ILE A 235 9.64 19.30 -4.21
C ILE A 235 9.15 20.55 -4.94
N GLU A 236 7.93 20.49 -5.51
CA GLU A 236 7.44 21.53 -6.42
C GLU A 236 6.67 22.64 -5.68
N ALA A 237 5.82 22.31 -4.70
CA ALA A 237 5.05 23.29 -3.95
C ALA A 237 5.83 23.88 -2.76
N VAL A 238 6.60 23.07 -2.02
CA VAL A 238 7.37 23.56 -0.85
C VAL A 238 8.79 23.99 -1.22
N GLY A 239 9.36 23.48 -2.32
CA GLY A 239 10.69 23.84 -2.81
C GLY A 239 11.84 23.06 -2.16
N LEU A 240 11.60 21.84 -1.66
CA LEU A 240 12.64 20.98 -1.12
C LEU A 240 13.45 20.29 -2.23
N THR A 241 14.72 19.98 -1.93
CA THR A 241 15.49 19.05 -2.78
C THR A 241 14.90 17.65 -2.70
N PRO A 242 15.05 16.80 -3.76
CA PRO A 242 14.55 15.42 -3.75
C PRO A 242 14.99 14.61 -2.53
N LEU A 243 16.25 14.77 -2.09
CA LEU A 243 16.78 14.10 -0.92
C LEU A 243 16.06 14.53 0.38
N ARG A 244 15.81 15.83 0.57
CA ARG A 244 15.07 16.33 1.74
C ARG A 244 13.62 15.87 1.73
N ALA A 245 12.97 15.88 0.56
CA ALA A 245 11.63 15.34 0.38
C ALA A 245 11.59 13.83 0.73
N GLY A 246 12.55 13.05 0.23
CA GLY A 246 12.71 11.64 0.57
C GLY A 246 12.85 11.41 2.09
N ASN A 247 13.63 12.26 2.79
CA ASN A 247 13.79 12.16 4.25
C ASN A 247 12.48 12.44 5.00
N VAL A 248 11.67 13.39 4.54
CA VAL A 248 10.34 13.67 5.14
C VAL A 248 9.40 12.48 4.92
N ILE A 249 9.38 11.90 3.72
CA ILE A 249 8.58 10.70 3.41
C ILE A 249 9.08 9.49 4.23
N LEU A 250 10.39 9.39 4.47
CA LEU A 250 10.96 8.35 5.33
C LEU A 250 10.46 8.47 6.77
N ILE A 251 10.38 9.69 7.34
CA ILE A 251 9.83 9.95 8.67
C ILE A 251 8.39 9.43 8.78
N MET A 252 7.57 9.65 7.75
CA MET A 252 6.21 9.11 7.68
C MET A 252 6.19 7.58 7.75
N ASN A 253 7.12 6.90 7.07
CA ASN A 253 7.22 5.44 7.13
C ASN A 253 7.70 4.92 8.50
N VAL A 254 8.63 5.63 9.16
CA VAL A 254 9.05 5.32 10.54
C VAL A 254 7.85 5.43 11.49
N ALA A 255 7.02 6.46 11.33
CA ALA A 255 5.83 6.64 12.14
C ALA A 255 4.81 5.51 12.00
N LEU A 256 4.68 4.90 10.80
CA LEU A 256 3.86 3.69 10.60
C LEU A 256 4.36 2.51 11.43
N ILE A 257 5.67 2.30 11.46
CA ILE A 257 6.28 1.19 12.20
C ILE A 257 6.04 1.37 13.70
N LEU A 258 6.26 2.58 14.22
CA LEU A 258 6.05 2.91 15.64
C LEU A 258 4.56 2.91 16.01
N GLY A 259 3.71 3.42 15.14
CA GLY A 259 2.27 3.50 15.37
C GLY A 259 1.57 2.14 15.40
N SER A 260 2.08 1.15 14.65
CA SER A 260 1.41 -0.16 14.56
C SER A 260 1.28 -0.88 15.89
N PRO A 261 2.34 -1.09 16.69
CA PRO A 261 2.20 -1.70 18.01
C PRO A 261 1.46 -0.79 18.99
N PHE A 262 1.67 0.53 18.91
CA PHE A 262 1.02 1.50 19.79
C PHE A 262 -0.50 1.45 19.66
N TRP A 263 -1.04 1.62 18.45
CA TRP A 263 -2.49 1.66 18.22
C TRP A 263 -3.13 0.29 18.39
N GLY A 264 -2.42 -0.79 18.07
CA GLY A 264 -2.87 -2.15 18.37
C GLY A 264 -3.08 -2.33 19.87
N HIS A 265 -2.08 -2.00 20.69
CA HIS A 265 -2.16 -2.10 22.15
C HIS A 265 -3.20 -1.15 22.74
N ALA A 266 -3.25 0.11 22.27
CA ALA A 266 -4.26 1.09 22.72
C ALA A 266 -5.70 0.60 22.47
N SER A 267 -5.96 0.00 21.29
CA SER A 267 -7.27 -0.56 20.98
C SER A 267 -7.62 -1.78 21.84
N ASP A 268 -6.61 -2.60 22.20
CA ASP A 268 -6.80 -3.74 23.11
C ASP A 268 -7.08 -3.30 24.53
N TRP A 269 -6.34 -2.30 25.01
CA TRP A 269 -6.50 -1.73 26.35
C TRP A 269 -7.86 -1.01 26.52
N LEU A 270 -8.26 -0.20 25.54
CA LEU A 270 -9.55 0.49 25.52
C LEU A 270 -10.74 -0.44 25.25
N LYS A 271 -10.48 -1.71 24.89
CA LYS A 271 -11.50 -2.72 24.55
C LYS A 271 -12.50 -2.27 23.47
N THR A 272 -12.05 -1.44 22.52
CA THR A 272 -12.88 -0.94 21.41
C THR A 272 -12.06 -0.82 20.14
N ARG A 273 -12.60 -1.24 19.02
CA ARG A 273 -12.02 -0.99 17.69
C ARG A 273 -12.57 0.31 17.10
N LYS A 274 -13.88 0.47 17.21
CA LYS A 274 -14.63 1.57 16.61
C LYS A 274 -14.11 2.94 17.05
N TRP A 275 -14.05 3.19 18.37
CA TRP A 275 -13.71 4.52 18.89
C TRP A 275 -12.23 4.88 18.68
N VAL A 276 -11.34 3.91 18.69
CA VAL A 276 -9.91 4.15 18.39
C VAL A 276 -9.74 4.48 16.90
N VAL A 277 -10.46 3.80 16.01
CA VAL A 277 -10.46 4.14 14.58
C VAL A 277 -11.00 5.55 14.37
N LEU A 278 -12.16 5.89 14.92
CA LEU A 278 -12.77 7.21 14.77
C LEU A 278 -11.87 8.34 15.30
N GLY A 279 -11.30 8.18 16.51
CA GLY A 279 -10.37 9.15 17.07
C GLY A 279 -9.13 9.34 16.18
N GLY A 280 -8.55 8.24 15.73
CA GLY A 280 -7.38 8.29 14.85
C GLY A 280 -7.67 8.89 13.47
N GLN A 281 -8.84 8.59 12.87
CA GLN A 281 -9.24 9.21 11.60
C GLN A 281 -9.54 10.71 11.77
N GLY A 282 -10.13 11.12 12.90
CA GLY A 282 -10.32 12.53 13.24
C GLY A 282 -9.00 13.29 13.38
N MET A 283 -8.02 12.69 14.08
CA MET A 283 -6.67 13.27 14.19
C MET A 283 -5.94 13.30 12.84
N LEU A 284 -6.10 12.26 12.00
CA LEU A 284 -5.57 12.26 10.64
C LEU A 284 -6.16 13.40 9.80
N CYS A 285 -7.48 13.60 9.88
CA CYS A 285 -8.15 14.71 9.22
C CYS A 285 -7.58 16.07 9.68
N LEU A 286 -7.37 16.25 10.98
CA LEU A 286 -6.76 17.45 11.54
C LEU A 286 -5.35 17.68 11.02
N VAL A 287 -4.51 16.65 10.96
CA VAL A 287 -3.16 16.75 10.41
C VAL A 287 -3.18 17.13 8.92
N ILE A 288 -4.12 16.59 8.14
CA ILE A 288 -4.28 16.95 6.72
C ILE A 288 -4.69 18.42 6.61
N LEU A 289 -5.62 18.90 7.44
CA LEU A 289 -6.00 20.32 7.46
C LEU A 289 -4.83 21.23 7.87
N MET A 290 -3.97 20.79 8.80
CA MET A 290 -2.76 21.53 9.15
C MET A 290 -1.77 21.63 7.98
N MET A 291 -1.78 20.68 7.03
CA MET A 291 -0.94 20.77 5.83
C MET A 291 -1.31 21.95 4.92
N LEU A 292 -2.53 22.50 5.02
CA LEU A 292 -2.94 23.74 4.32
C LEU A 292 -2.14 24.97 4.77
N SER A 293 -1.52 24.94 5.95
CA SER A 293 -0.67 26.03 6.44
C SER A 293 0.81 25.95 5.97
N VAL A 294 1.14 24.90 5.21
CA VAL A 294 2.50 24.71 4.71
C VAL A 294 2.74 25.61 3.50
N THR A 295 3.78 26.42 3.58
CA THR A 295 4.19 27.35 2.51
C THR A 295 5.63 27.11 2.10
N PRO A 296 6.09 27.63 0.95
CA PRO A 296 7.51 27.65 0.61
C PRO A 296 8.34 28.25 1.74
N GLY A 297 9.39 27.56 2.16
CA GLY A 297 10.23 27.99 3.28
C GLY A 297 9.80 27.46 4.66
N THR A 298 8.71 26.70 4.76
CA THR A 298 8.35 26.00 6.02
C THR A 298 9.53 25.17 6.53
N LYS A 299 9.84 25.30 7.82
CA LYS A 299 10.97 24.61 8.45
C LYS A 299 10.83 23.09 8.32
N LEU A 300 11.92 22.42 7.98
CA LEU A 300 11.98 20.97 7.79
C LEU A 300 11.45 20.19 9.02
N LEU A 301 11.66 20.72 10.24
CA LEU A 301 11.13 20.12 11.47
C LEU A 301 9.60 20.08 11.47
N ILE A 302 8.93 21.16 11.05
CA ILE A 302 7.47 21.23 11.01
C ILE A 302 6.93 20.19 10.00
N LEU A 303 7.54 20.12 8.83
CA LEU A 303 7.21 19.11 7.82
C LEU A 303 7.41 17.69 8.37
N GLY A 304 8.54 17.45 9.04
CA GLY A 304 8.82 16.16 9.69
C GLY A 304 7.76 15.79 10.73
N VAL A 305 7.33 16.74 11.56
CA VAL A 305 6.27 16.52 12.57
C VAL A 305 4.92 16.23 11.92
N LEU A 306 4.52 17.00 10.89
CA LEU A 306 3.26 16.78 10.18
C LEU A 306 3.23 15.41 9.49
N PHE A 307 4.30 15.05 8.77
CA PHE A 307 4.40 13.74 8.10
C PHE A 307 4.52 12.59 9.10
N PHE A 308 5.19 12.80 10.24
CA PHE A 308 5.19 11.81 11.32
C PHE A 308 3.77 11.53 11.81
N PHE A 309 3.01 12.56 12.19
CA PHE A 309 1.65 12.37 12.68
C PHE A 309 0.69 11.88 11.60
N PHE A 310 0.88 12.27 10.34
CA PHE A 310 0.14 11.71 9.22
C PHE A 310 0.32 10.18 9.15
N GLY A 311 1.56 9.69 9.19
CA GLY A 311 1.85 8.26 9.22
C GLY A 311 1.35 7.57 10.50
N PHE A 312 1.54 8.19 11.66
CA PHE A 312 1.17 7.64 12.96
C PHE A 312 -0.34 7.44 13.13
N PHE A 313 -1.15 8.44 12.80
CA PHE A 313 -2.61 8.32 12.90
C PHE A 313 -3.20 7.47 11.78
N ARG A 314 -2.58 7.43 10.60
CA ARG A 314 -2.99 6.54 9.52
C ARG A 314 -3.09 5.07 9.98
N VAL A 315 -2.23 4.64 10.89
CA VAL A 315 -2.19 3.24 11.37
C VAL A 315 -3.52 2.80 11.99
N THR A 316 -4.29 3.71 12.59
CA THR A 316 -5.60 3.38 13.15
C THR A 316 -6.55 2.78 12.12
N GLY A 317 -6.43 3.16 10.84
CA GLY A 317 -7.16 2.54 9.74
C GLY A 317 -6.84 1.04 9.55
N SER A 318 -5.69 0.55 9.98
CA SER A 318 -5.39 -0.89 9.92
C SER A 318 -6.20 -1.71 10.94
N LEU A 319 -6.69 -1.09 12.00
CA LEU A 319 -7.59 -1.73 12.98
C LEU A 319 -8.95 -2.11 12.37
N MET A 320 -9.32 -1.52 11.24
CA MET A 320 -10.52 -1.89 10.48
C MET A 320 -10.48 -3.35 10.01
N TYR A 321 -9.27 -3.91 9.75
CA TYR A 321 -9.10 -5.33 9.44
C TYR A 321 -9.42 -6.22 10.65
N ALA A 322 -9.01 -5.81 11.84
CA ALA A 322 -9.39 -6.52 13.06
C ALA A 322 -10.88 -6.35 13.34
N HIS A 323 -11.41 -5.13 13.15
CA HIS A 323 -12.83 -4.85 13.35
C HIS A 323 -13.72 -5.72 12.46
N ILE A 324 -13.48 -5.79 11.15
CA ILE A 324 -14.30 -6.64 10.26
C ILE A 324 -14.16 -8.12 10.59
N LYS A 325 -12.94 -8.58 10.91
CA LYS A 325 -12.69 -9.97 11.31
C LYS A 325 -13.48 -10.35 12.55
N GLU A 326 -13.54 -9.47 13.55
CA GLU A 326 -14.23 -9.68 14.83
C GLU A 326 -15.76 -9.51 14.69
N SER A 327 -16.24 -8.74 13.71
CA SER A 327 -17.66 -8.49 13.44
C SER A 327 -18.33 -9.58 12.61
N MET A 328 -17.54 -10.48 12.00
CA MET A 328 -18.05 -11.54 11.13
C MET A 328 -17.92 -12.91 11.77
N PRO A 329 -18.82 -13.87 11.45
CA PRO A 329 -18.64 -15.26 11.83
C PRO A 329 -17.28 -15.78 11.39
N LEU A 330 -16.64 -16.64 12.20
CA LEU A 330 -15.26 -17.11 11.98
C LEU A 330 -15.07 -17.71 10.57
N ARG A 331 -16.10 -18.39 10.04
CA ARG A 331 -16.12 -18.94 8.68
C ARG A 331 -15.95 -17.86 7.59
N MET A 332 -16.55 -16.69 7.78
CA MET A 332 -16.57 -15.60 6.81
C MET A 332 -15.40 -14.60 6.99
N ALA A 333 -14.69 -14.66 8.11
CA ALA A 333 -13.65 -13.67 8.46
C ALA A 333 -12.54 -13.56 7.39
N GLY A 334 -12.13 -14.67 6.78
CA GLY A 334 -11.14 -14.67 5.71
C GLY A 334 -11.63 -13.96 4.44
N ALA A 335 -12.85 -14.28 4.00
CA ALA A 335 -13.47 -13.64 2.84
C ALA A 335 -13.69 -12.14 3.08
N ALA A 336 -14.11 -11.75 4.28
CA ALA A 336 -14.29 -10.35 4.66
C ALA A 336 -12.97 -9.56 4.60
N MET A 337 -11.88 -10.12 5.16
CA MET A 337 -10.55 -9.48 5.10
C MET A 337 -10.03 -9.35 3.67
N THR A 338 -10.25 -10.35 2.82
CA THR A 338 -9.88 -10.28 1.39
C THR A 338 -10.71 -9.23 0.66
N GLY A 339 -12.01 -9.17 0.95
CA GLY A 339 -12.91 -8.17 0.38
C GLY A 339 -12.48 -6.75 0.70
N ILE A 340 -12.22 -6.42 1.98
CA ILE A 340 -11.75 -5.07 2.33
C ILE A 340 -10.36 -4.76 1.77
N ASN A 341 -9.48 -5.77 1.60
CA ASN A 341 -8.18 -5.55 0.97
C ASN A 341 -8.30 -5.14 -0.50
N PHE A 342 -9.26 -5.71 -1.24
CA PHE A 342 -9.58 -5.27 -2.59
C PHE A 342 -9.98 -3.79 -2.62
N PHE A 343 -10.91 -3.37 -1.75
CA PHE A 343 -11.32 -1.97 -1.64
C PHE A 343 -10.17 -1.06 -1.21
N THR A 344 -9.30 -1.52 -0.31
CA THR A 344 -8.10 -0.80 0.13
C THR A 344 -7.17 -0.50 -1.05
N MET A 345 -6.91 -1.47 -1.91
CA MET A 345 -6.04 -1.28 -3.09
C MET A 345 -6.73 -0.45 -4.17
N MET A 346 -8.03 -0.65 -4.39
CA MET A 346 -8.84 0.15 -5.30
C MET A 346 -8.86 1.63 -4.86
N GLY A 347 -8.99 1.89 -3.56
CA GLY A 347 -8.92 3.24 -2.99
C GLY A 347 -7.59 3.93 -3.31
N SER A 348 -6.48 3.20 -3.23
CA SER A 348 -5.17 3.75 -3.61
C SER A 348 -5.16 4.25 -5.06
N ALA A 349 -5.69 3.46 -5.98
CA ALA A 349 -5.77 3.82 -7.39
C ALA A 349 -6.69 5.02 -7.63
N VAL A 350 -7.89 5.01 -7.01
CA VAL A 350 -8.88 6.07 -7.15
C VAL A 350 -8.36 7.41 -6.63
N PHE A 351 -7.71 7.44 -5.46
CA PHE A 351 -7.16 8.68 -4.91
C PHE A 351 -5.91 9.16 -5.68
N LEU A 352 -5.03 8.25 -6.13
CA LEU A 352 -3.89 8.63 -6.97
C LEU A 352 -4.31 9.34 -8.24
N GLN A 353 -5.24 8.75 -8.98
CA GLN A 353 -5.75 9.29 -10.23
C GLN A 353 -6.70 10.47 -9.99
N GLY A 354 -7.61 10.34 -9.03
CA GLY A 354 -8.66 11.32 -8.75
C GLY A 354 -8.10 12.67 -8.29
N LEU A 355 -7.08 12.67 -7.43
CA LEU A 355 -6.43 13.91 -7.01
C LEU A 355 -5.71 14.58 -8.18
N GLY A 356 -4.97 13.82 -9.01
CA GLY A 356 -4.32 14.36 -10.19
C GLY A 356 -5.30 14.98 -11.17
N LYS A 357 -6.41 14.31 -11.45
CA LYS A 357 -7.49 14.81 -12.30
C LYS A 357 -8.15 16.07 -11.73
N ALA A 358 -8.42 16.11 -10.43
CA ALA A 358 -9.01 17.27 -9.76
C ALA A 358 -8.08 18.48 -9.80
N MET A 359 -6.81 18.30 -9.47
CA MET A 359 -5.81 19.37 -9.54
C MET A 359 -5.65 19.90 -10.96
N GLN A 360 -5.58 19.03 -11.98
CA GLN A 360 -5.47 19.42 -13.38
C GLN A 360 -6.73 20.15 -13.88
N ALA A 361 -7.91 19.72 -13.47
CA ALA A 361 -9.18 20.32 -13.91
C ALA A 361 -9.40 21.72 -13.31
N VAL A 362 -9.03 21.93 -12.04
CA VAL A 362 -9.24 23.23 -11.35
C VAL A 362 -8.08 24.20 -11.63
N TYR A 363 -6.86 23.71 -11.76
CA TYR A 363 -5.65 24.51 -11.99
C TYR A 363 -4.89 24.06 -13.25
N PRO A 364 -5.44 24.20 -14.48
CA PRO A 364 -4.84 23.63 -15.70
C PRO A 364 -3.41 24.10 -15.98
N SER A 365 -3.12 25.37 -15.69
CA SER A 365 -1.80 25.98 -15.91
C SER A 365 -0.82 25.85 -14.73
N ALA A 366 -1.30 25.46 -13.55
CA ALA A 366 -0.53 25.42 -12.31
C ALA A 366 -0.94 24.21 -11.43
N SER A 367 -1.15 23.07 -12.05
CA SER A 367 -1.76 21.87 -11.43
C SER A 367 -0.90 21.20 -10.36
N ARG A 368 0.31 21.68 -10.11
CA ARG A 368 1.23 21.24 -9.03
C ARG A 368 1.70 22.41 -8.17
N SER A 369 0.98 23.53 -8.21
CA SER A 369 1.18 24.67 -7.30
C SER A 369 0.71 24.35 -5.87
N ALA A 370 1.08 25.21 -4.93
CA ALA A 370 0.59 25.11 -3.55
C ALA A 370 -0.96 25.08 -3.49
N ASP A 371 -1.63 25.98 -4.23
CA ASP A 371 -3.11 26.04 -4.27
C ASP A 371 -3.75 24.73 -4.79
N ALA A 372 -3.10 24.08 -5.79
CA ALA A 372 -3.57 22.78 -6.28
C ALA A 372 -3.44 21.68 -5.23
N PHE A 373 -2.35 21.70 -4.43
CA PHE A 373 -2.20 20.76 -3.32
C PHE A 373 -3.16 21.09 -2.15
N ASP A 374 -3.48 22.36 -1.91
CA ASP A 374 -4.49 22.73 -0.93
C ASP A 374 -5.87 22.16 -1.29
N LEU A 375 -6.25 22.22 -2.58
CA LEU A 375 -7.44 21.51 -3.07
C LEU A 375 -7.37 20.00 -2.78
N ALA A 376 -6.22 19.36 -3.03
CA ALA A 376 -6.03 17.93 -2.76
C ALA A 376 -6.18 17.62 -1.26
N PHE A 377 -5.60 18.44 -0.38
CA PHE A 377 -5.75 18.27 1.07
C PHE A 377 -7.19 18.45 1.53
N VAL A 378 -7.91 19.46 1.01
CA VAL A 378 -9.33 19.66 1.32
C VAL A 378 -10.16 18.45 0.88
N LEU A 379 -9.97 17.94 -0.33
CA LEU A 379 -10.67 16.74 -0.83
C LEU A 379 -10.38 15.51 0.04
N CYS A 380 -9.13 15.32 0.46
CA CYS A 380 -8.74 14.24 1.36
C CYS A 380 -9.39 14.40 2.75
N ALA A 381 -9.36 15.59 3.34
CA ALA A 381 -9.95 15.86 4.64
C ALA A 381 -11.48 15.65 4.63
N LEU A 382 -12.17 16.16 3.60
CA LEU A 382 -13.60 15.95 3.41
C LEU A 382 -13.94 14.46 3.24
N SER A 383 -13.15 13.72 2.47
CA SER A 383 -13.36 12.29 2.28
C SER A 383 -13.19 11.50 3.58
N ILE A 384 -12.15 11.79 4.37
CA ILE A 384 -11.91 11.16 5.68
C ILE A 384 -13.00 11.57 6.68
N GLY A 385 -13.39 12.83 6.69
CA GLY A 385 -14.48 13.31 7.56
C GLY A 385 -15.81 12.62 7.24
N ALA A 386 -16.19 12.57 5.97
CA ALA A 386 -17.41 11.92 5.52
C ALA A 386 -17.45 10.43 5.89
N ILE A 387 -16.33 9.73 5.66
CA ILE A 387 -16.28 8.29 5.98
C ILE A 387 -16.22 8.03 7.48
N ALA A 388 -15.62 8.93 8.27
CA ALA A 388 -15.64 8.84 9.72
C ALA A 388 -17.07 8.97 10.27
N LEU A 389 -17.87 9.89 9.71
CA LEU A 389 -19.30 10.01 10.03
C LEU A 389 -20.09 8.73 9.66
N LEU A 390 -19.83 8.16 8.48
CA LEU A 390 -20.46 6.92 8.09
C LEU A 390 -20.04 5.75 8.99
N TYR A 391 -18.77 5.73 9.43
CA TYR A 391 -18.23 4.70 10.32
C TYR A 391 -18.87 4.72 11.72
N LEU A 392 -19.47 5.85 12.17
CA LEU A 392 -20.28 5.91 13.39
C LEU A 392 -21.45 4.93 13.37
N LEU A 393 -21.91 4.54 12.20
CA LEU A 393 -23.04 3.63 12.04
C LEU A 393 -22.66 2.15 12.21
N THR A 394 -21.36 1.80 12.27
CA THR A 394 -20.93 0.42 12.52
C THR A 394 -21.16 0.00 13.97
N SER A 395 -21.34 -1.28 14.20
CA SER A 395 -21.36 -1.86 15.55
C SER A 395 -19.92 -1.99 16.09
N ASP A 396 -19.67 -1.84 17.40
CA ASP A 396 -18.34 -2.08 17.95
C ASP A 396 -18.13 -3.58 18.19
N SER A 397 -17.09 -4.18 17.63
CA SER A 397 -16.88 -5.63 17.67
C SER A 397 -16.61 -6.18 19.07
N LYS A 398 -15.94 -5.43 19.94
CA LYS A 398 -15.64 -5.88 21.32
C LYS A 398 -16.81 -5.71 22.31
N ALA A 399 -17.76 -4.83 22.00
CA ALA A 399 -18.98 -4.72 22.79
C ALA A 399 -19.92 -5.94 22.66
N SER A 400 -19.76 -6.71 21.57
CA SER A 400 -20.56 -7.92 21.33
C SER A 400 -19.97 -9.20 21.94
N MET A 401 -18.75 -9.15 22.52
CA MET A 401 -18.09 -10.31 23.16
C MET A 401 -18.26 -10.32 24.70
N GLN A 402 -19.06 -9.40 25.26
CA GLN A 402 -19.54 -9.41 26.64
C GLN A 402 -21.00 -9.88 26.69
#